data_36748526b6bcc442bd7dbd10b16def64
#
_entry.id   36748526b6bcc442bd7dbd10b16def64
#
_cell.length_a   1.000
_cell.length_b   1.000
_cell.length_c   1.000
_cell.angle_alpha   90.00
_cell.angle_beta   90.00
_cell.angle_gamma   90.00
#
_symmetry.space_group_name_H-M   'P 1'
#
loop_
_entity.id
_entity.type
_entity.pdbx_description
1 polymer ?
#
loop_
_entity_poly.entity_id
_entity_poly.type
_entity_poly.pdbx_seq_one_letter_code
_entity_poly.pdbx_strand_id
1 'polypeptide(L)'
;MVKDTLESLIRDHLGPVQQTRKGWSSRNCMMCHLRGESADRRGRFGIIFSPDGSIATSCFNCGHKSKFVPGETFSKEFSLFMQEIGIPHRTIKLLNFELYKEYYGKEAAHELQIAENISSKWVPATLPSKALTIQEWADNGCDDRNFLRVVQYAYERGIRNFEQFYWTPQPNGMLNKRLIIPFYYRNNLVGFTGRFAGTPPNKKVTKYYNISPSDFLYNLDKQKPQNEYLVLTEGVMDAYAINGISAQGNEINDSQIAFIKSVNKKVIVLPDFDKDGSMLVDVAVKNNWAVSFPFWSKEIKDAAKAAET
;
A
#
# COMPACT_ATOMS: atom_id res chain seq x y z
N MET A 1 -14.38 -8.75 -25.51
CA MET A 1 -14.89 -7.36 -25.44
C MET A 1 -13.85 -6.40 -24.88
N VAL A 2 -13.32 -6.56 -23.66
CA VAL A 2 -12.28 -5.65 -23.13
C VAL A 2 -10.98 -5.70 -23.95
N LYS A 3 -10.59 -6.88 -24.42
CA LYS A 3 -9.40 -7.11 -25.26
C LYS A 3 -9.38 -6.23 -26.52
N ASP A 4 -10.43 -6.27 -27.31
CA ASP A 4 -10.51 -5.53 -28.58
C ASP A 4 -10.57 -4.03 -28.32
N THR A 5 -11.26 -3.62 -27.27
CA THR A 5 -11.34 -2.23 -26.81
C THR A 5 -9.97 -1.72 -26.35
N LEU A 6 -9.19 -2.53 -25.61
CA LEU A 6 -7.87 -2.15 -25.12
C LEU A 6 -6.85 -1.98 -26.25
N GLU A 7 -6.82 -2.92 -27.20
CA GLU A 7 -5.93 -2.84 -28.36
C GLU A 7 -6.23 -1.61 -29.20
N SER A 8 -7.52 -1.37 -29.54
CA SER A 8 -7.94 -0.19 -30.29
C SER A 8 -7.56 1.09 -29.56
N LEU A 9 -7.87 1.18 -28.26
CA LEU A 9 -7.57 2.36 -27.45
C LEU A 9 -6.06 2.66 -27.41
N ILE A 10 -5.22 1.65 -27.25
CA ILE A 10 -3.76 1.83 -27.25
C ILE A 10 -3.29 2.28 -28.65
N ARG A 11 -3.79 1.70 -29.73
CA ARG A 11 -3.42 2.08 -31.09
C ARG A 11 -3.80 3.54 -31.40
N ASP A 12 -4.97 3.98 -30.97
CA ASP A 12 -5.47 5.35 -31.17
C ASP A 12 -4.60 6.40 -30.46
N HIS A 13 -4.09 6.06 -29.25
CA HIS A 13 -3.26 6.97 -28.45
C HIS A 13 -1.76 6.84 -28.75
N LEU A 14 -1.33 5.70 -29.29
CA LEU A 14 0.09 5.46 -29.55
C LEU A 14 0.67 6.39 -30.63
N GLY A 15 -0.17 6.84 -31.57
CA GLY A 15 0.23 7.67 -32.69
C GLY A 15 1.07 6.90 -33.74
N PRO A 16 1.78 7.59 -34.63
CA PRO A 16 2.51 6.95 -35.71
C PRO A 16 3.58 5.98 -35.24
N VAL A 17 3.61 4.78 -35.83
CA VAL A 17 4.56 3.72 -35.55
C VAL A 17 5.15 3.15 -36.83
N GLN A 18 6.35 2.60 -36.78
CA GLN A 18 6.99 1.88 -37.86
C GLN A 18 6.89 0.38 -37.60
N GLN A 19 6.40 -0.38 -38.57
CA GLN A 19 6.31 -1.83 -38.47
C GLN A 19 7.68 -2.47 -38.71
N THR A 20 8.06 -3.41 -37.86
CA THR A 20 9.27 -4.22 -38.03
C THR A 20 8.93 -5.57 -38.68
N ARG A 21 9.93 -6.22 -39.30
CA ARG A 21 9.75 -7.55 -39.93
C ARG A 21 9.30 -8.64 -38.92
N LYS A 22 9.49 -8.43 -37.61
CA LYS A 22 9.14 -9.38 -36.54
C LYS A 22 7.78 -9.07 -35.90
N GLY A 23 6.96 -8.22 -36.53
CA GLY A 23 5.61 -7.89 -36.03
C GLY A 23 5.57 -6.82 -34.93
N TRP A 24 6.70 -6.27 -34.50
CA TRP A 24 6.74 -5.17 -33.57
C TRP A 24 6.41 -3.84 -34.25
N SER A 25 5.67 -2.99 -33.56
CA SER A 25 5.48 -1.59 -33.92
C SER A 25 6.47 -0.73 -33.13
N SER A 26 7.31 0.06 -33.79
CA SER A 26 8.36 0.86 -33.14
C SER A 26 8.14 2.36 -33.26
N ARG A 27 8.58 3.11 -32.25
CA ARG A 27 8.60 4.58 -32.19
C ARG A 27 9.59 5.10 -31.15
N ASN A 28 9.71 6.42 -31.02
CA ASN A 28 10.45 7.02 -29.91
C ASN A 28 9.77 6.73 -28.56
N CYS A 29 10.55 6.39 -27.57
CA CYS A 29 10.06 6.00 -26.25
C CYS A 29 9.55 7.19 -25.45
N MET A 30 8.33 7.10 -24.94
CA MET A 30 7.74 8.07 -24.02
C MET A 30 8.16 7.85 -22.56
N MET A 31 8.70 6.67 -22.22
CA MET A 31 9.04 6.29 -20.86
C MET A 31 10.45 6.71 -20.41
N CYS A 32 11.32 7.15 -21.32
CA CYS A 32 12.72 7.42 -21.00
C CYS A 32 12.90 8.47 -19.91
N HIS A 33 12.13 9.54 -19.93
CA HIS A 33 12.19 10.63 -18.95
C HIS A 33 11.87 10.17 -17.51
N LEU A 34 10.98 9.20 -17.35
CA LEU A 34 10.61 8.62 -16.05
C LEU A 34 11.71 7.73 -15.45
N ARG A 35 12.68 7.35 -16.27
CA ARG A 35 13.78 6.46 -15.89
C ARG A 35 15.14 7.16 -15.87
N GLY A 36 15.13 8.50 -15.93
CA GLY A 36 16.36 9.32 -15.90
C GLY A 36 17.23 9.22 -17.17
N GLU A 37 16.68 8.67 -18.26
CA GLU A 37 17.38 8.53 -19.53
C GLU A 37 17.09 9.69 -20.49
N SER A 38 18.03 9.95 -21.37
CA SER A 38 17.84 10.92 -22.45
C SER A 38 16.69 10.52 -23.38
N ALA A 39 16.01 11.52 -23.95
CA ALA A 39 14.91 11.29 -24.87
C ALA A 39 15.32 10.37 -26.03
N ASP A 40 14.53 9.35 -26.30
CA ASP A 40 14.76 8.47 -27.42
C ASP A 40 14.46 9.16 -28.75
N ARG A 41 15.45 9.20 -29.64
CA ARG A 41 15.35 9.79 -30.99
C ARG A 41 15.54 8.74 -32.10
N ARG A 42 15.65 7.46 -31.74
CA ARG A 42 16.01 6.37 -32.66
C ARG A 42 14.94 5.30 -32.77
N GLY A 43 13.74 5.53 -32.22
CA GLY A 43 12.66 4.55 -32.30
C GLY A 43 12.93 3.25 -31.56
N ARG A 44 13.60 3.31 -30.40
CA ARG A 44 14.00 2.11 -29.63
C ARG A 44 12.90 1.53 -28.74
N PHE A 45 11.75 2.19 -28.66
CA PHE A 45 10.55 1.62 -28.05
C PHE A 45 9.84 0.73 -29.05
N GLY A 46 9.39 -0.43 -28.59
CA GLY A 46 8.57 -1.36 -29.35
C GLY A 46 7.36 -1.80 -28.59
N ILE A 47 6.27 -2.04 -29.30
CA ILE A 47 5.05 -2.68 -28.81
C ILE A 47 4.64 -3.78 -29.78
N ILE A 48 4.17 -4.90 -29.23
CA ILE A 48 3.62 -6.02 -30.00
C ILE A 48 2.26 -6.40 -29.46
N PHE A 49 1.34 -6.65 -30.37
CA PHE A 49 -0.01 -7.17 -30.10
C PHE A 49 -0.05 -8.60 -30.60
N SER A 50 -0.23 -9.55 -29.69
CA SER A 50 -0.23 -10.98 -29.98
C SER A 50 -1.64 -11.49 -30.31
N PRO A 51 -1.79 -12.54 -31.11
CA PRO A 51 -3.11 -13.11 -31.47
C PRO A 51 -3.94 -13.57 -30.26
N ASP A 52 -3.27 -14.00 -29.18
CA ASP A 52 -3.91 -14.37 -27.91
C ASP A 52 -4.47 -13.16 -27.13
N GLY A 53 -4.17 -11.93 -27.59
CA GLY A 53 -4.54 -10.66 -27.00
C GLY A 53 -3.56 -10.15 -25.95
N SER A 54 -2.43 -10.80 -25.78
CA SER A 54 -1.33 -10.26 -24.98
C SER A 54 -0.72 -9.04 -25.68
N ILE A 55 -0.31 -8.06 -24.88
CA ILE A 55 0.35 -6.84 -25.35
C ILE A 55 1.66 -6.71 -24.59
N ALA A 56 2.77 -6.58 -25.29
CA ALA A 56 4.07 -6.38 -24.65
C ALA A 56 4.75 -5.12 -25.17
N THR A 57 5.41 -4.40 -24.26
CA THR A 57 6.19 -3.21 -24.58
C THR A 57 7.63 -3.36 -24.10
N SER A 58 8.57 -2.78 -24.83
CA SER A 58 9.98 -2.77 -24.46
C SER A 58 10.70 -1.54 -25.03
N CYS A 59 11.69 -1.03 -24.31
CA CYS A 59 12.57 0.03 -24.80
C CYS A 59 14.03 -0.33 -24.56
N PHE A 60 14.82 -0.36 -25.61
CA PHE A 60 16.27 -0.63 -25.52
C PHE A 60 17.09 0.56 -25.02
N ASN A 61 16.49 1.76 -24.89
CA ASN A 61 17.17 2.92 -24.33
C ASN A 61 17.11 2.96 -22.80
N CYS A 62 15.91 2.88 -22.24
CA CYS A 62 15.69 3.04 -20.79
C CYS A 62 15.39 1.72 -20.06
N GLY A 63 15.41 0.60 -20.75
CA GLY A 63 15.12 -0.71 -20.17
C GLY A 63 13.65 -0.91 -19.75
N HIS A 64 12.74 0.00 -20.15
CA HIS A 64 11.32 -0.20 -19.90
C HIS A 64 10.83 -1.54 -20.46
N LYS A 65 10.07 -2.28 -19.67
CA LYS A 65 9.35 -3.48 -20.10
C LYS A 65 8.01 -3.52 -19.37
N SER A 66 6.95 -3.73 -20.11
CA SER A 66 5.65 -4.04 -19.51
C SER A 66 4.88 -5.04 -20.37
N LYS A 67 3.93 -5.74 -19.73
CA LYS A 67 3.12 -6.74 -20.41
C LYS A 67 1.71 -6.70 -19.85
N PHE A 68 0.73 -6.88 -20.72
CA PHE A 68 -0.64 -7.28 -20.39
C PHE A 68 -0.87 -8.70 -20.92
N VAL A 69 -1.51 -9.54 -20.12
CA VAL A 69 -1.95 -10.88 -20.49
C VAL A 69 -3.45 -10.97 -20.24
N PRO A 70 -4.27 -11.43 -21.19
CA PRO A 70 -5.66 -11.69 -20.94
C PRO A 70 -5.84 -12.64 -19.75
N GLY A 71 -6.71 -12.30 -18.82
CA GLY A 71 -6.87 -13.01 -17.57
C GLY A 71 -6.18 -12.35 -16.37
N GLU A 72 -5.46 -11.28 -16.59
CA GLU A 72 -4.78 -10.53 -15.53
C GLU A 72 -5.24 -9.08 -15.51
N THR A 73 -5.12 -8.45 -14.35
CA THR A 73 -5.27 -6.99 -14.21
C THR A 73 -4.00 -6.28 -14.67
N PHE A 74 -4.09 -4.98 -14.96
CA PHE A 74 -2.92 -4.23 -15.41
C PHE A 74 -1.86 -4.14 -14.31
N SER A 75 -0.62 -4.45 -14.68
CA SER A 75 0.53 -4.15 -13.83
C SER A 75 0.74 -2.64 -13.70
N LYS A 76 1.46 -2.22 -12.65
CA LYS A 76 1.83 -0.81 -12.44
C LYS A 76 2.57 -0.23 -13.66
N GLU A 77 3.52 -0.99 -14.20
CA GLU A 77 4.31 -0.56 -15.36
C GLU A 77 3.48 -0.44 -16.63
N PHE A 78 2.51 -1.35 -16.83
CA PHE A 78 1.62 -1.28 -17.99
C PHE A 78 0.62 -0.11 -17.85
N SER A 79 0.10 0.12 -16.65
CA SER A 79 -0.77 1.27 -16.36
C SER A 79 -0.04 2.60 -16.58
N LEU A 80 1.22 2.69 -16.15
CA LEU A 80 2.06 3.87 -16.36
C LEU A 80 2.33 4.11 -17.85
N PHE A 81 2.64 3.06 -18.60
CA PHE A 81 2.78 3.15 -20.07
C PHE A 81 1.50 3.72 -20.72
N MET A 82 0.32 3.23 -20.34
CA MET A 82 -0.94 3.75 -20.88
C MET A 82 -1.16 5.23 -20.54
N GLN A 83 -0.77 5.68 -19.35
CA GLN A 83 -0.84 7.11 -18.99
C GLN A 83 0.09 7.96 -19.86
N GLU A 84 1.30 7.49 -20.11
CA GLU A 84 2.31 8.20 -20.90
C GLU A 84 1.97 8.30 -22.39
N ILE A 85 1.13 7.42 -22.91
CA ILE A 85 0.57 7.59 -24.27
C ILE A 85 -0.70 8.47 -24.28
N GLY A 86 -1.10 9.02 -23.13
CA GLY A 86 -2.21 9.96 -23.02
C GLY A 86 -3.57 9.34 -22.72
N ILE A 87 -3.65 8.06 -22.34
CA ILE A 87 -4.91 7.47 -21.90
C ILE A 87 -5.24 8.01 -20.50
N PRO A 88 -6.43 8.60 -20.30
CA PRO A 88 -6.82 9.16 -19.01
C PRO A 88 -6.80 8.09 -17.90
N HIS A 89 -6.27 8.45 -16.73
CA HIS A 89 -6.19 7.56 -15.58
C HIS A 89 -7.54 6.93 -15.20
N ARG A 90 -8.64 7.71 -15.32
CA ARG A 90 -10.01 7.21 -15.11
C ARG A 90 -10.36 6.07 -16.07
N THR A 91 -9.99 6.18 -17.34
CA THR A 91 -10.24 5.15 -18.37
C THR A 91 -9.45 3.88 -18.05
N ILE A 92 -8.18 4.02 -17.66
CA ILE A 92 -7.35 2.88 -17.24
C ILE A 92 -7.96 2.14 -16.05
N LYS A 93 -8.44 2.88 -15.04
CA LYS A 93 -9.13 2.30 -13.88
C LYS A 93 -10.41 1.54 -14.27
N LEU A 94 -11.22 2.11 -15.15
CA LEU A 94 -12.45 1.46 -15.61
C LEU A 94 -12.15 0.17 -16.38
N LEU A 95 -11.18 0.19 -17.29
CA LEU A 95 -10.78 -1.02 -18.02
C LEU A 95 -10.22 -2.10 -17.07
N ASN A 96 -9.40 -1.71 -16.11
CA ASN A 96 -8.88 -2.64 -15.12
C ASN A 96 -9.99 -3.24 -14.25
N PHE A 97 -11.00 -2.46 -13.93
CA PHE A 97 -12.18 -2.91 -13.20
C PHE A 97 -13.03 -3.90 -14.03
N GLU A 98 -13.23 -3.65 -15.33
CA GLU A 98 -13.95 -4.58 -16.20
C GLU A 98 -13.18 -5.90 -16.37
N LEU A 99 -11.86 -5.86 -16.48
CA LEU A 99 -11.01 -7.06 -16.45
C LEU A 99 -11.21 -7.84 -15.14
N TYR A 100 -11.19 -7.12 -14.02
CA TYR A 100 -11.41 -7.74 -12.72
C TYR A 100 -12.78 -8.42 -12.62
N LYS A 101 -13.85 -7.77 -13.09
CA LYS A 101 -15.20 -8.34 -13.17
C LYS A 101 -15.27 -9.62 -14.02
N GLU A 102 -14.59 -9.60 -15.15
CA GLU A 102 -14.57 -10.73 -16.10
C GLU A 102 -13.94 -11.97 -15.48
N TYR A 103 -12.88 -11.79 -14.67
CA TYR A 103 -12.06 -12.88 -14.14
C TYR A 103 -12.41 -13.31 -12.70
N TYR A 104 -12.84 -12.38 -11.85
CA TYR A 104 -13.09 -12.67 -10.44
C TYR A 104 -14.57 -12.67 -10.04
N GLY A 105 -15.46 -12.42 -10.98
CA GLY A 105 -16.91 -12.47 -10.76
C GLY A 105 -17.51 -11.16 -10.20
N LYS A 106 -18.83 -11.11 -10.21
CA LYS A 106 -19.59 -9.90 -9.89
C LYS A 106 -19.44 -9.46 -8.44
N GLU A 107 -19.31 -10.40 -7.50
CA GLU A 107 -19.23 -10.09 -6.06
C GLU A 107 -17.92 -9.42 -5.70
N ALA A 108 -16.81 -10.00 -6.11
CA ALA A 108 -15.48 -9.42 -5.89
C ALA A 108 -15.30 -8.07 -6.62
N ALA A 109 -15.91 -7.92 -7.81
CA ALA A 109 -15.91 -6.66 -8.53
C ALA A 109 -16.70 -5.57 -7.79
N HIS A 110 -17.81 -5.91 -7.17
CA HIS A 110 -18.59 -4.98 -6.35
C HIS A 110 -17.79 -4.52 -5.12
N GLU A 111 -17.10 -5.42 -4.43
CA GLU A 111 -16.28 -5.09 -3.27
C GLU A 111 -15.09 -4.20 -3.64
N LEU A 112 -14.43 -4.46 -4.79
CA LEU A 112 -13.38 -3.57 -5.31
C LEU A 112 -13.90 -2.15 -5.57
N GLN A 113 -15.10 -2.02 -6.14
CA GLN A 113 -15.71 -0.70 -6.37
C GLN A 113 -16.04 0.02 -5.07
N ILE A 114 -16.49 -0.70 -4.04
CA ILE A 114 -16.71 -0.14 -2.71
C ILE A 114 -15.39 0.42 -2.16
N ALA A 115 -14.31 -0.34 -2.21
CA ALA A 115 -13.00 0.08 -1.74
C ALA A 115 -12.48 1.33 -2.47
N GLU A 116 -12.66 1.41 -3.78
CA GLU A 116 -12.32 2.61 -4.57
C GLU A 116 -13.19 3.82 -4.18
N ASN A 117 -14.48 3.64 -3.97
CA ASN A 117 -15.37 4.70 -3.54
C ASN A 117 -15.04 5.21 -2.13
N ILE A 118 -14.59 4.33 -1.24
CA ILE A 118 -14.14 4.68 0.10
C ILE A 118 -12.87 5.53 0.00
N SER A 119 -11.83 5.00 -0.62
CA SER A 119 -10.52 5.65 -0.68
C SER A 119 -10.50 6.95 -1.49
N SER A 120 -11.41 7.11 -2.45
CA SER A 120 -11.53 8.35 -3.22
C SER A 120 -11.99 9.56 -2.41
N LYS A 121 -12.57 9.33 -1.22
CA LYS A 121 -13.02 10.38 -0.30
C LYS A 121 -11.93 10.82 0.67
N TRP A 122 -10.82 10.12 0.72
CA TRP A 122 -9.75 10.45 1.67
C TRP A 122 -9.02 11.72 1.23
N VAL A 123 -8.96 12.66 2.15
CA VAL A 123 -8.26 13.92 1.94
C VAL A 123 -6.77 13.69 2.24
N PRO A 124 -5.86 14.21 1.40
CA PRO A 124 -4.43 14.19 1.72
C PRO A 124 -4.17 14.82 3.08
N ALA A 125 -3.44 14.10 3.93
CA ALA A 125 -3.01 14.58 5.23
C ALA A 125 -1.64 15.27 5.14
N THR A 126 -1.28 15.99 6.18
CA THR A 126 0.08 16.53 6.37
C THR A 126 0.66 15.98 7.67
N LEU A 127 1.95 15.72 7.66
CA LEU A 127 2.66 15.42 8.90
C LEU A 127 2.64 16.64 9.85
N PRO A 128 2.81 16.42 11.15
CA PRO A 128 2.91 17.50 12.12
C PRO A 128 4.00 18.50 11.72
N SER A 129 3.78 19.77 12.04
CA SER A 129 4.80 20.81 11.80
C SER A 129 6.16 20.40 12.35
N LYS A 130 7.23 20.66 11.60
CA LYS A 130 8.63 20.30 11.91
C LYS A 130 8.86 18.79 12.08
N ALA A 131 7.95 17.93 11.60
CA ALA A 131 8.22 16.50 11.57
C ALA A 131 9.28 16.20 10.50
N LEU A 132 10.35 15.55 10.92
CA LEU A 132 11.37 14.95 10.06
C LEU A 132 11.48 13.48 10.42
N THR A 133 12.08 12.68 9.54
CA THR A 133 12.36 11.29 9.83
C THR A 133 13.31 11.16 11.03
N ILE A 134 13.27 10.03 11.70
CA ILE A 134 14.21 9.77 12.80
C ILE A 134 15.65 9.81 12.28
N GLN A 135 15.89 9.33 11.05
CA GLN A 135 17.21 9.38 10.44
C GLN A 135 17.67 10.83 10.21
N GLU A 136 16.84 11.69 9.61
CA GLU A 136 17.18 13.10 9.41
C GLU A 136 17.48 13.83 10.72
N TRP A 137 16.70 13.58 11.78
CA TRP A 137 17.00 14.16 13.10
C TRP A 137 18.33 13.68 13.68
N ALA A 138 18.65 12.40 13.50
CA ALA A 138 19.92 11.84 13.96
C ALA A 138 21.11 12.43 13.17
N ASP A 139 20.98 12.53 11.85
CA ASP A 139 22.02 13.10 10.97
C ASP A 139 22.27 14.59 11.28
N ASN A 140 21.24 15.31 11.72
CA ASN A 140 21.34 16.70 12.19
C ASN A 140 21.88 16.83 13.62
N GLY A 141 22.27 15.71 14.27
CA GLY A 141 22.86 15.73 15.61
C GLY A 141 21.85 16.10 16.71
N CYS A 142 20.56 15.75 16.56
CA CYS A 142 19.55 16.06 17.55
C CYS A 142 19.82 15.33 18.88
N ASP A 143 19.94 16.07 19.96
CA ASP A 143 20.18 15.61 21.33
C ASP A 143 18.97 15.82 22.27
N ASP A 144 17.79 16.17 21.70
CA ASP A 144 16.57 16.36 22.49
C ASP A 144 16.22 15.07 23.25
N ARG A 145 15.97 15.21 24.54
CA ARG A 145 15.68 14.09 25.44
C ARG A 145 14.47 13.25 25.01
N ASN A 146 13.44 13.88 24.45
CA ASN A 146 12.25 13.15 23.98
C ASN A 146 12.56 12.42 22.66
N PHE A 147 13.36 13.04 21.78
CA PHE A 147 13.86 12.39 20.57
C PHE A 147 14.63 11.11 20.90
N LEU A 148 15.64 11.21 21.77
CA LEU A 148 16.45 10.06 22.17
C LEU A 148 15.61 8.94 22.78
N ARG A 149 14.58 9.29 23.57
CA ARG A 149 13.63 8.32 24.11
C ARG A 149 12.80 7.64 23.01
N VAL A 150 12.38 8.37 21.97
CA VAL A 150 11.64 7.83 20.84
C VAL A 150 12.53 6.90 20.01
N VAL A 151 13.79 7.27 19.79
CA VAL A 151 14.77 6.41 19.09
C VAL A 151 14.99 5.10 19.85
N GLN A 152 15.25 5.19 21.16
CA GLN A 152 15.43 4.01 22.00
C GLN A 152 14.18 3.10 21.92
N TYR A 153 12.99 3.68 22.09
CA TYR A 153 11.73 2.94 21.99
C TYR A 153 11.57 2.25 20.62
N ALA A 154 11.86 2.95 19.53
CA ALA A 154 11.78 2.37 18.18
C ALA A 154 12.76 1.21 18.03
N TYR A 155 13.98 1.36 18.52
CA TYR A 155 15.00 0.32 18.48
C TYR A 155 14.60 -0.93 19.28
N GLU A 156 14.06 -0.75 20.50
CA GLU A 156 13.53 -1.82 21.35
C GLU A 156 12.37 -2.58 20.69
N ARG A 157 11.59 -1.89 19.84
CA ARG A 157 10.49 -2.46 19.05
C ARG A 157 10.93 -3.10 17.72
N GLY A 158 12.21 -3.34 17.53
CA GLY A 158 12.72 -3.98 16.31
C GLY A 158 12.71 -3.09 15.07
N ILE A 159 12.38 -1.80 15.19
CA ILE A 159 12.44 -0.87 14.05
C ILE A 159 13.91 -0.60 13.73
N ARG A 160 14.29 -0.84 12.48
CA ARG A 160 15.65 -0.60 11.96
C ARG A 160 15.68 0.38 10.79
N ASN A 161 14.55 0.58 10.11
CA ASN A 161 14.42 1.54 9.02
C ASN A 161 13.88 2.86 9.56
N PHE A 162 14.76 3.72 10.03
CA PHE A 162 14.43 5.01 10.63
C PHE A 162 14.00 6.07 9.63
N GLU A 163 14.14 5.84 8.34
CA GLU A 163 13.67 6.74 7.27
C GLU A 163 12.14 6.69 7.10
N GLN A 164 11.47 5.65 7.61
CA GLN A 164 10.02 5.49 7.47
C GLN A 164 9.22 6.04 8.66
N PHE A 165 9.88 6.47 9.72
CA PHE A 165 9.25 6.93 10.96
C PHE A 165 9.70 8.35 11.28
N TYR A 166 8.81 9.11 11.89
CA TYR A 166 8.99 10.53 12.10
C TYR A 166 8.95 10.89 13.59
N TRP A 167 9.54 12.03 13.89
CA TRP A 167 9.42 12.69 15.19
C TRP A 167 9.29 14.21 14.99
N THR A 168 8.71 14.91 15.98
CA THR A 168 8.56 16.36 15.98
C THR A 168 8.90 16.95 17.36
N PRO A 169 9.64 18.08 17.43
CA PRO A 169 9.99 18.75 18.68
C PRO A 169 8.86 19.61 19.26
N GLN A 170 7.65 19.60 18.70
CA GLN A 170 6.55 20.49 19.11
C GLN A 170 6.32 20.45 20.62
N PRO A 171 6.61 21.54 21.39
CA PRO A 171 6.63 21.50 22.85
C PRO A 171 5.24 21.39 23.49
N ASN A 172 4.20 21.93 22.85
CA ASN A 172 2.81 21.92 23.36
C ASN A 172 1.98 20.79 22.78
N GLY A 173 2.62 19.91 22.02
CA GLY A 173 1.93 18.84 21.32
C GLY A 173 1.90 17.55 22.10
N MET A 174 0.84 16.80 21.95
CA MET A 174 0.80 15.42 22.39
C MET A 174 1.80 14.52 21.63
N LEU A 175 2.61 15.09 20.71
CA LEU A 175 3.41 14.34 19.73
C LEU A 175 4.92 14.29 20.03
N ASN A 176 5.49 15.20 20.82
CA ASN A 176 6.93 15.25 21.09
C ASN A 176 7.48 14.06 21.89
N LYS A 177 6.63 13.22 22.47
CA LYS A 177 6.99 11.97 23.16
C LYS A 177 6.53 10.75 22.42
N ARG A 178 6.30 10.86 21.11
CA ARG A 178 5.70 9.82 20.29
C ARG A 178 6.52 9.52 19.06
N LEU A 179 6.59 8.25 18.74
CA LEU A 179 6.98 7.77 17.43
C LEU A 179 5.82 8.02 16.47
N ILE A 180 6.06 8.79 15.41
CA ILE A 180 5.06 9.10 14.40
C ILE A 180 5.19 8.08 13.27
N ILE A 181 4.11 7.37 13.01
CA ILE A 181 3.99 6.34 11.98
C ILE A 181 3.07 6.90 10.90
N PRO A 182 3.58 7.24 9.71
CA PRO A 182 2.76 7.78 8.64
C PRO A 182 1.89 6.69 8.01
N PHE A 183 0.72 7.09 7.55
CA PHE A 183 -0.24 6.25 6.84
C PHE A 183 -0.30 6.66 5.39
N TYR A 184 0.20 5.80 4.53
CA TYR A 184 0.17 5.99 3.08
C TYR A 184 -0.86 5.07 2.44
N TYR A 185 -1.51 5.58 1.42
CA TYR A 185 -2.30 4.80 0.49
C TYR A 185 -1.94 5.23 -0.94
N ARG A 186 -1.47 4.30 -1.75
CA ARG A 186 -1.00 4.58 -3.13
C ARG A 186 -0.02 5.76 -3.20
N ASN A 187 0.94 5.77 -2.28
CA ASN A 187 1.97 6.81 -2.11
C ASN A 187 1.45 8.19 -1.66
N ASN A 188 0.16 8.36 -1.36
CA ASN A 188 -0.37 9.58 -0.78
C ASN A 188 -0.45 9.44 0.74
N LEU A 189 0.01 10.45 1.47
CA LEU A 189 -0.16 10.51 2.92
C LEU A 189 -1.64 10.77 3.22
N VAL A 190 -2.28 9.84 3.92
CA VAL A 190 -3.71 9.93 4.29
C VAL A 190 -3.93 10.11 5.79
N GLY A 191 -2.87 10.03 6.58
CA GLY A 191 -2.92 10.19 8.02
C GLY A 191 -1.62 9.77 8.69
N PHE A 192 -1.66 9.69 10.00
CA PHE A 192 -0.57 9.15 10.82
C PHE A 192 -1.08 8.73 12.18
N THR A 193 -0.31 7.89 12.89
CA THR A 193 -0.47 7.68 14.32
C THR A 193 0.78 8.08 15.08
N GLY A 194 0.58 8.65 16.26
CA GLY A 194 1.65 8.93 17.21
C GLY A 194 1.64 7.90 18.35
N ARG A 195 2.53 6.92 18.33
CA ARG A 195 2.70 5.94 19.40
C ARG A 195 3.53 6.52 20.54
N PHE A 196 3.00 6.56 21.76
CA PHE A 196 3.75 7.05 22.93
C PHE A 196 4.98 6.16 23.17
N ALA A 197 6.15 6.77 23.31
CA ALA A 197 7.41 6.07 23.55
C ALA A 197 7.49 5.58 25.00
N GLY A 198 7.18 4.31 25.20
CA GLY A 198 7.08 3.65 26.51
C GLY A 198 5.64 3.64 27.07
N THR A 199 5.52 3.65 28.39
CA THR A 199 4.23 3.64 29.09
C THR A 199 3.72 5.06 29.32
N PRO A 200 2.46 5.38 28.95
CA PRO A 200 1.86 6.66 29.29
C PRO A 200 1.84 6.92 30.79
N PRO A 201 2.11 8.14 31.26
CA PRO A 201 2.24 8.46 32.67
C PRO A 201 0.91 8.36 33.46
N ASN A 202 -0.21 8.45 32.76
CA ASN A 202 -1.55 8.34 33.35
C ASN A 202 -2.60 8.04 32.26
N LYS A 203 -3.82 7.72 32.67
CA LYS A 203 -4.94 7.37 31.75
C LYS A 203 -5.41 8.52 30.82
N LYS A 204 -5.02 9.77 31.10
CA LYS A 204 -5.36 10.91 30.23
C LYS A 204 -4.46 10.99 29.00
N VAL A 205 -3.29 10.37 29.04
CA VAL A 205 -2.37 10.28 27.91
C VAL A 205 -2.59 8.96 27.19
N THR A 206 -3.17 9.04 26.00
CA THR A 206 -3.46 7.86 25.19
C THR A 206 -2.18 7.16 24.71
N LYS A 207 -2.23 5.85 24.59
CA LYS A 207 -1.14 5.04 24.02
C LYS A 207 -0.91 5.39 22.56
N TYR A 208 -1.98 5.58 21.80
CA TYR A 208 -1.96 6.02 20.40
C TYR A 208 -2.71 7.35 20.24
N TYR A 209 -2.26 8.16 19.30
CA TYR A 209 -2.91 9.38 18.86
C TYR A 209 -3.08 9.30 17.35
N ASN A 210 -4.29 8.97 16.91
CA ASN A 210 -4.60 8.70 15.50
C ASN A 210 -5.17 9.93 14.80
N ILE A 211 -4.67 10.22 13.63
CA ILE A 211 -5.23 11.13 12.63
C ILE A 211 -5.27 10.38 11.31
N SER A 212 -6.41 9.79 10.99
CA SER A 212 -6.62 9.01 9.77
C SER A 212 -8.10 8.91 9.44
N PRO A 213 -8.46 8.60 8.19
CA PRO A 213 -9.81 8.19 7.87
C PRO A 213 -10.22 6.97 8.72
N SER A 214 -11.49 6.94 9.17
CA SER A 214 -12.01 5.87 10.05
C SER A 214 -12.06 4.50 9.37
N ASP A 215 -12.03 4.48 8.05
CA ASP A 215 -12.05 3.30 7.19
C ASP A 215 -10.67 2.92 6.63
N PHE A 216 -9.61 3.63 7.04
CA PHE A 216 -8.25 3.31 6.64
C PHE A 216 -7.74 2.00 7.28
N LEU A 217 -7.02 1.22 6.50
CA LEU A 217 -6.31 0.02 6.94
C LEU A 217 -4.81 0.20 6.74
N TYR A 218 -4.05 0.15 7.82
CA TYR A 218 -2.60 0.27 7.76
C TYR A 218 -2.01 -0.86 6.91
N ASN A 219 -1.09 -0.50 6.02
CA ASN A 219 -0.27 -1.41 5.21
C ASN A 219 -1.03 -2.26 4.17
N LEU A 220 -2.33 -2.00 3.92
CA LEU A 220 -3.12 -2.81 3.00
C LEU A 220 -2.61 -2.71 1.55
N ASP A 221 -2.30 -1.49 1.08
CA ASP A 221 -1.83 -1.25 -0.29
C ASP A 221 -0.38 -1.73 -0.55
N LYS A 222 0.36 -2.04 0.51
CA LYS A 222 1.72 -2.59 0.43
C LYS A 222 1.75 -4.11 0.39
N GLN A 223 0.60 -4.77 0.53
CA GLN A 223 0.53 -6.22 0.46
C GLN A 223 0.85 -6.70 -0.94
N LYS A 224 1.81 -7.60 -1.05
CA LYS A 224 2.28 -8.10 -2.36
C LYS A 224 1.17 -8.91 -3.04
N PRO A 225 0.90 -8.69 -4.34
CA PRO A 225 -0.14 -9.44 -5.07
C PRO A 225 0.03 -10.96 -4.99
N GLN A 226 1.27 -11.44 -5.03
CA GLN A 226 1.59 -12.88 -5.00
C GLN A 226 1.40 -13.55 -3.64
N ASN A 227 1.21 -12.79 -2.56
CA ASN A 227 0.91 -13.38 -1.27
C ASN A 227 -0.53 -13.90 -1.27
N GLU A 228 -0.71 -15.17 -1.00
CA GLU A 228 -2.04 -15.80 -0.91
C GLU A 228 -2.80 -15.36 0.35
N TYR A 229 -2.06 -15.08 1.42
CA TYR A 229 -2.62 -14.77 2.73
C TYR A 229 -2.44 -13.30 3.07
N LEU A 230 -3.41 -12.78 3.84
CA LEU A 230 -3.41 -11.46 4.44
C LEU A 230 -3.56 -11.61 5.95
N VAL A 231 -2.57 -11.18 6.72
CA VAL A 231 -2.65 -11.27 8.20
C VAL A 231 -3.17 -9.97 8.76
N LEU A 232 -4.28 -10.03 9.50
CA LEU A 232 -4.93 -8.92 10.16
C LEU A 232 -4.65 -8.92 11.65
N THR A 233 -4.13 -7.81 12.17
CA THR A 233 -3.83 -7.58 13.60
C THR A 233 -4.58 -6.36 14.12
N GLU A 234 -4.63 -6.19 15.44
CA GLU A 234 -5.25 -5.03 16.08
C GLU A 234 -4.38 -3.79 15.94
N GLY A 235 -3.10 -3.92 16.27
CA GLY A 235 -2.17 -2.80 16.39
C GLY A 235 -1.33 -2.55 15.14
N VAL A 236 -1.01 -1.27 14.89
CA VAL A 236 -0.10 -0.87 13.81
C VAL A 236 1.31 -1.46 14.00
N MET A 237 1.77 -1.59 15.26
CA MET A 237 3.08 -2.17 15.56
C MET A 237 3.13 -3.66 15.27
N ASP A 238 2.03 -4.38 15.53
CA ASP A 238 1.90 -5.80 15.23
C ASP A 238 1.90 -6.03 13.72
N ALA A 239 1.10 -5.24 12.99
CA ALA A 239 1.09 -5.28 11.54
C ALA A 239 2.48 -4.96 10.94
N TYR A 240 3.20 -3.98 11.50
CA TYR A 240 4.57 -3.66 11.07
C TYR A 240 5.52 -4.84 11.27
N ALA A 241 5.49 -5.46 12.44
CA ALA A 241 6.40 -6.54 12.81
C ALA A 241 6.31 -7.77 11.89
N ILE A 242 5.10 -8.09 11.41
CA ILE A 242 4.85 -9.28 10.57
C ILE A 242 4.52 -8.95 9.12
N ASN A 243 4.66 -7.69 8.71
CA ASN A 243 4.20 -7.19 7.42
C ASN A 243 2.72 -7.53 7.12
N GLY A 244 1.88 -7.49 8.16
CA GLY A 244 0.44 -7.65 8.09
C GLY A 244 -0.29 -6.33 7.86
N ILE A 245 -1.61 -6.33 8.10
CA ILE A 245 -2.46 -5.14 8.09
C ILE A 245 -3.06 -4.89 9.48
N SER A 246 -3.48 -3.65 9.74
CA SER A 246 -4.16 -3.30 10.99
C SER A 246 -5.33 -2.35 10.75
N ALA A 247 -6.44 -2.60 11.48
CA ALA A 247 -7.57 -1.69 11.58
C ALA A 247 -7.33 -0.51 12.53
N GLN A 248 -6.19 -0.47 13.22
CA GLN A 248 -5.80 0.53 14.22
C GLN A 248 -6.64 0.48 15.52
N GLY A 249 -7.22 -0.66 15.81
CA GLY A 249 -8.03 -0.93 16.98
C GLY A 249 -8.64 -2.33 16.90
N ASN A 250 -9.40 -2.68 17.92
CA ASN A 250 -10.07 -3.97 18.05
C ASN A 250 -11.43 -4.04 17.35
N GLU A 251 -11.96 -2.92 16.89
CA GLU A 251 -13.21 -2.85 16.11
C GLU A 251 -12.91 -2.61 14.64
N ILE A 252 -13.59 -3.35 13.78
CA ILE A 252 -13.50 -3.21 12.33
C ILE A 252 -14.89 -2.87 11.80
N ASN A 253 -15.00 -1.78 11.04
CA ASN A 253 -16.24 -1.35 10.42
C ASN A 253 -16.48 -2.03 9.06
N ASP A 254 -17.71 -1.95 8.55
CA ASP A 254 -18.11 -2.57 7.29
C ASP A 254 -17.29 -2.08 6.08
N SER A 255 -16.90 -0.81 6.07
CA SER A 255 -16.04 -0.26 5.03
C SER A 255 -14.65 -0.89 5.03
N GLN A 256 -14.08 -1.11 6.20
CA GLN A 256 -12.79 -1.80 6.34
C GLN A 256 -12.92 -3.28 5.94
N ILE A 257 -14.01 -3.95 6.28
CA ILE A 257 -14.30 -5.33 5.86
C ILE A 257 -14.39 -5.41 4.34
N ALA A 258 -15.14 -4.51 3.71
CA ALA A 258 -15.24 -4.45 2.25
C ALA A 258 -13.88 -4.18 1.60
N PHE A 259 -13.05 -3.33 2.24
CA PHE A 259 -11.70 -3.04 1.76
C PHE A 259 -10.78 -4.26 1.84
N ILE A 260 -10.82 -5.03 2.94
CA ILE A 260 -10.08 -6.30 3.09
C ILE A 260 -10.49 -7.30 2.01
N LYS A 261 -11.78 -7.49 1.80
CA LYS A 261 -12.31 -8.41 0.79
C LYS A 261 -11.90 -8.02 -0.64
N SER A 262 -11.80 -6.71 -0.92
CA SER A 262 -11.43 -6.21 -2.24
C SER A 262 -10.02 -6.60 -2.72
N VAL A 263 -9.15 -7.06 -1.83
CA VAL A 263 -7.81 -7.54 -2.22
C VAL A 263 -7.78 -9.04 -2.58
N ASN A 264 -8.93 -9.73 -2.44
CA ASN A 264 -9.13 -11.13 -2.82
C ASN A 264 -8.05 -12.10 -2.30
N LYS A 265 -7.75 -11.99 -0.99
CA LYS A 265 -6.78 -12.85 -0.29
C LYS A 265 -7.45 -13.65 0.82
N LYS A 266 -6.85 -14.78 1.19
CA LYS A 266 -7.26 -15.52 2.38
C LYS A 266 -6.84 -14.75 3.63
N VAL A 267 -7.81 -14.31 4.42
CA VAL A 267 -7.56 -13.54 5.63
C VAL A 267 -7.30 -14.46 6.80
N ILE A 268 -6.22 -14.17 7.53
CA ILE A 268 -5.90 -14.80 8.81
C ILE A 268 -5.87 -13.70 9.86
N VAL A 269 -6.75 -13.79 10.83
CA VAL A 269 -6.78 -12.89 11.98
C VAL A 269 -5.79 -13.39 13.03
N LEU A 270 -4.93 -12.50 13.50
CA LEU A 270 -4.00 -12.73 14.60
C LEU A 270 -4.36 -11.77 15.73
N PRO A 271 -5.22 -12.19 16.67
CA PRO A 271 -5.67 -11.33 17.78
C PRO A 271 -4.60 -11.20 18.85
N ASP A 272 -4.67 -10.14 19.66
CA ASP A 272 -3.89 -10.03 20.89
C ASP A 272 -4.36 -11.10 21.89
N PHE A 273 -3.43 -11.63 22.68
CA PHE A 273 -3.73 -12.64 23.72
C PHE A 273 -4.26 -11.97 25.00
N ASP A 274 -5.27 -11.13 24.87
CA ASP A 274 -5.96 -10.49 25.98
C ASP A 274 -7.49 -10.49 25.76
N LYS A 275 -8.22 -9.83 26.66
CA LYS A 275 -9.71 -9.82 26.59
C LYS A 275 -10.24 -9.07 25.38
N ASP A 276 -9.50 -8.08 24.90
CA ASP A 276 -9.94 -7.21 23.80
C ASP A 276 -9.77 -7.92 22.44
N GLY A 277 -8.85 -8.87 22.33
CA GLY A 277 -8.63 -9.71 21.13
C GLY A 277 -9.86 -10.55 20.72
N SER A 278 -10.79 -10.80 21.64
CA SER A 278 -12.03 -11.52 21.33
C SER A 278 -12.90 -10.82 20.27
N MET A 279 -12.90 -9.50 20.21
CA MET A 279 -13.68 -8.74 19.23
C MET A 279 -13.23 -9.00 17.79
N LEU A 280 -11.93 -9.10 17.59
CA LEU A 280 -11.38 -9.40 16.27
C LEU A 280 -11.67 -10.86 15.85
N VAL A 281 -11.74 -11.77 16.81
CA VAL A 281 -12.17 -13.17 16.56
C VAL A 281 -13.63 -13.22 16.13
N ASP A 282 -14.52 -12.45 16.76
CA ASP A 282 -15.93 -12.38 16.37
C ASP A 282 -16.10 -11.87 14.93
N VAL A 283 -15.30 -10.88 14.53
CA VAL A 283 -15.27 -10.39 13.14
C VAL A 283 -14.80 -11.49 12.19
N ALA A 284 -13.76 -12.26 12.56
CA ALA A 284 -13.27 -13.36 11.76
C ALA A 284 -14.35 -14.43 11.53
N VAL A 285 -15.04 -14.84 12.60
CA VAL A 285 -16.14 -15.83 12.53
C VAL A 285 -17.25 -15.35 11.60
N LYS A 286 -17.71 -14.08 11.75
CA LYS A 286 -18.77 -13.51 10.90
C LYS A 286 -18.40 -13.44 9.43
N ASN A 287 -17.12 -13.28 9.11
CA ASN A 287 -16.64 -13.16 7.73
C ASN A 287 -16.02 -14.44 7.16
N ASN A 288 -16.11 -15.55 7.90
CA ASN A 288 -15.49 -16.83 7.51
C ASN A 288 -13.97 -16.72 7.26
N TRP A 289 -13.28 -15.92 8.07
CA TRP A 289 -11.83 -15.78 8.06
C TRP A 289 -11.18 -16.75 9.02
N ALA A 290 -9.97 -17.17 8.73
CA ALA A 290 -9.18 -18.01 9.64
C ALA A 290 -8.69 -17.19 10.85
N VAL A 291 -8.52 -17.85 12.00
CA VAL A 291 -7.90 -17.25 13.19
C VAL A 291 -6.65 -18.04 13.53
N SER A 292 -5.57 -17.36 13.84
CA SER A 292 -4.32 -17.97 14.28
C SER A 292 -4.09 -17.70 15.76
N PHE A 293 -3.80 -18.75 16.52
CA PHE A 293 -3.36 -18.69 17.89
C PHE A 293 -1.98 -19.34 18.00
N PRO A 294 -0.87 -18.60 17.79
CA PRO A 294 0.47 -19.16 17.87
C PRO A 294 0.78 -19.67 19.29
N PHE A 295 1.60 -20.72 19.39
CA PHE A 295 2.07 -21.26 20.66
C PHE A 295 3.18 -20.38 21.26
N TRP A 296 2.84 -19.17 21.65
CA TRP A 296 3.76 -18.27 22.34
C TRP A 296 3.81 -18.55 23.84
N SER A 297 4.91 -18.15 24.51
CA SER A 297 4.95 -18.13 25.95
C SER A 297 3.93 -17.15 26.52
N LYS A 298 3.51 -17.35 27.78
CA LYS A 298 2.51 -16.48 28.44
C LYS A 298 2.91 -14.99 28.52
N GLU A 299 4.18 -14.69 28.31
CA GLU A 299 4.75 -13.34 28.35
C GLU A 299 4.60 -12.61 27.02
N ILE A 300 4.39 -13.36 25.94
CA ILE A 300 4.21 -12.83 24.58
C ILE A 300 2.70 -12.67 24.33
N LYS A 301 2.25 -11.42 24.27
CA LYS A 301 0.83 -11.08 24.16
C LYS A 301 0.40 -10.72 22.74
N ASP A 302 1.33 -10.27 21.92
CA ASP A 302 1.08 -9.73 20.59
C ASP A 302 2.24 -10.05 19.63
N ALA A 303 2.00 -9.84 18.33
CA ALA A 303 2.97 -10.14 17.29
C ALA A 303 4.22 -9.24 17.37
N ALA A 304 4.07 -7.99 17.76
CA ALA A 304 5.21 -7.09 17.95
C ALA A 304 6.14 -7.60 19.04
N LYS A 305 5.57 -8.10 20.14
CA LYS A 305 6.36 -8.68 21.23
C LYS A 305 7.04 -9.99 20.83
N ALA A 306 6.37 -10.83 20.04
CA ALA A 306 6.97 -12.04 19.49
C ALA A 306 8.18 -11.75 18.58
N ALA A 307 8.14 -10.65 17.83
CA ALA A 307 9.22 -10.26 16.95
C ALA A 307 10.43 -9.61 17.67
N GLU A 308 10.30 -9.28 18.96
CA GLU A 308 11.40 -8.76 19.80
C GLU A 308 12.27 -9.89 20.37
N THR A 309 11.77 -11.15 20.39
CA THR A 309 12.44 -12.34 20.95
C THR A 309 13.11 -13.16 19.87
#